data_857e35df9971db79c9c5ee855edd3e53
#
_entry.id   857e35df9971db79c9c5ee855edd3e53
#
_cell.length_a   1.000
_cell.length_b   1.000
_cell.length_c   1.000
_cell.angle_alpha   90.00
_cell.angle_beta   90.00
_cell.angle_gamma   90.00
#
_symmetry.space_group_name_H-M   'P 1'
#
loop_
_entity.id
_entity.type
_entity.pdbx_description
1 polymer ?
#
loop_
_entity_poly.entity_id
_entity_poly.type
_entity_poly.pdbx_seq_one_letter_code
_entity_poly.pdbx_strand_id
1 'polypeptide(L)'
;YREKGELLTTFMYEVPRGVDSVVLANYYDEDRPLKITLDPALTPSQNAQKYFQRYQKLRNAVKLVHTQIRESKEEIDYLESVQDQLELADPTDLPTIREELTEQGYLKVQKRQKKKKQKKSQPARFTSSDQTELLVGKNNLQNDRLTLKTARKTDYWLHAKNIPGSHVIIKSNEPSETTILEAAELAAYFSKYRFSAQVPVDLVQ
;
A
#
# COMPACT_ATOMS: atom_id res chain seq x y z
N TYR A 1 -3.78 -25.97 16.24
CA TYR A 1 -5.22 -26.17 16.48
C TYR A 1 -5.82 -27.17 15.50
N ARG A 2 -5.55 -27.06 14.18
CA ARG A 2 -6.04 -28.01 13.18
C ARG A 2 -5.61 -29.42 13.51
N GLU A 3 -4.32 -29.67 13.65
CA GLU A 3 -3.74 -30.96 13.97
C GLU A 3 -4.36 -31.59 15.25
N LYS A 4 -4.52 -30.79 16.32
CA LYS A 4 -5.18 -31.26 17.56
C LYS A 4 -6.62 -31.68 17.34
N GLY A 5 -7.36 -30.95 16.49
CA GLY A 5 -8.73 -31.32 16.10
C GLY A 5 -8.77 -32.61 15.29
N GLU A 6 -7.84 -32.78 14.34
CA GLU A 6 -7.72 -33.97 13.51
C GLU A 6 -7.32 -35.20 14.33
N LEU A 7 -6.34 -35.08 15.23
CA LEU A 7 -5.93 -36.13 16.15
C LEU A 7 -7.08 -36.59 17.05
N LEU A 8 -7.82 -35.63 17.65
CA LEU A 8 -9.00 -35.96 18.45
C LEU A 8 -10.12 -36.64 17.64
N THR A 9 -10.24 -36.34 16.36
CA THR A 9 -11.22 -36.99 15.47
C THR A 9 -10.78 -38.40 15.11
N THR A 10 -9.47 -38.58 14.78
CA THR A 10 -8.92 -39.88 14.39
C THR A 10 -8.94 -40.86 15.56
N PHE A 11 -8.53 -40.42 16.73
CA PHE A 11 -8.46 -41.27 17.94
C PHE A 11 -9.67 -41.09 18.88
N MET A 12 -10.84 -40.70 18.34
CA MET A 12 -12.04 -40.32 19.13
C MET A 12 -12.47 -41.41 20.12
N TYR A 13 -12.36 -42.68 19.71
CA TYR A 13 -12.78 -43.83 20.54
C TYR A 13 -11.76 -44.16 21.64
N GLU A 14 -10.55 -43.67 21.57
CA GLU A 14 -9.51 -43.84 22.58
C GLU A 14 -9.49 -42.73 23.65
N VAL A 15 -10.25 -41.62 23.39
CA VAL A 15 -10.32 -40.49 24.29
C VAL A 15 -11.39 -40.68 25.35
N PRO A 16 -11.03 -40.81 26.65
CA PRO A 16 -12.01 -40.92 27.73
C PRO A 16 -12.86 -39.64 27.87
N ARG A 17 -14.08 -39.80 28.34
CA ARG A 17 -14.94 -38.67 28.72
C ARG A 17 -14.56 -38.16 30.10
N GLY A 18 -14.73 -36.84 30.33
CA GLY A 18 -14.56 -36.24 31.64
C GLY A 18 -13.10 -35.99 32.04
N VAL A 19 -12.16 -36.15 31.12
CA VAL A 19 -10.71 -35.86 31.35
C VAL A 19 -10.37 -34.46 30.87
N ASP A 20 -9.38 -33.83 31.52
CA ASP A 20 -8.88 -32.49 31.21
C ASP A 20 -7.80 -32.48 30.10
N SER A 21 -7.23 -33.64 29.82
CA SER A 21 -6.21 -33.81 28.80
C SER A 21 -6.07 -35.24 28.34
N VAL A 22 -5.51 -35.43 27.15
CA VAL A 22 -5.14 -36.74 26.60
C VAL A 22 -3.78 -36.62 25.90
N VAL A 23 -3.03 -37.71 25.86
CA VAL A 23 -1.79 -37.83 25.09
C VAL A 23 -2.04 -38.77 23.91
N LEU A 24 -1.89 -38.27 22.70
CA LEU A 24 -2.09 -39.02 21.47
C LEU A 24 -0.79 -39.06 20.64
N ALA A 25 -0.62 -40.10 19.82
CA ALA A 25 0.42 -40.14 18.83
C ALA A 25 0.18 -39.09 17.74
N ASN A 26 1.20 -38.25 17.51
CA ASN A 26 1.08 -37.20 16.50
C ASN A 26 1.65 -37.66 15.17
N TYR A 27 0.82 -38.15 14.28
CA TYR A 27 1.23 -38.62 12.95
C TYR A 27 1.76 -37.51 12.02
N TYR A 28 1.64 -36.22 12.43
CA TYR A 28 2.28 -35.10 11.75
C TYR A 28 3.74 -34.89 12.17
N ASP A 29 4.19 -35.55 13.28
CA ASP A 29 5.53 -35.41 13.83
C ASP A 29 6.07 -36.79 14.32
N GLU A 30 6.23 -37.71 13.37
CA GLU A 30 6.83 -39.05 13.61
C GLU A 30 6.23 -39.81 14.81
N ASP A 31 4.91 -39.72 14.98
CA ASP A 31 4.14 -40.28 16.07
C ASP A 31 4.60 -39.87 17.48
N ARG A 32 5.31 -38.77 17.61
CA ARG A 32 5.69 -38.22 18.92
C ARG A 32 4.45 -37.92 19.76
N PRO A 33 4.49 -38.24 21.07
CA PRO A 33 3.34 -38.03 21.94
C PRO A 33 3.02 -36.54 22.07
N LEU A 34 1.78 -36.17 21.73
CA LEU A 34 1.26 -34.80 21.84
C LEU A 34 0.18 -34.74 22.93
N LYS A 35 0.42 -33.92 23.96
CA LYS A 35 -0.61 -33.63 24.97
C LYS A 35 -1.62 -32.61 24.42
N ILE A 36 -2.88 -32.99 24.44
CA ILE A 36 -4.03 -32.17 24.01
C ILE A 36 -4.89 -31.88 25.23
N THR A 37 -5.11 -30.61 25.51
CA THR A 37 -6.00 -30.14 26.58
C THR A 37 -7.44 -30.28 26.14
N LEU A 38 -8.29 -30.78 27.03
CA LEU A 38 -9.72 -31.03 26.80
C LEU A 38 -10.56 -30.27 27.82
N ASP A 39 -11.80 -30.03 27.46
CA ASP A 39 -12.82 -29.56 28.36
C ASP A 39 -13.59 -30.78 28.88
N PRO A 40 -13.50 -31.13 30.18
CA PRO A 40 -14.11 -32.33 30.73
C PRO A 40 -15.64 -32.35 30.60
N ALA A 41 -16.29 -31.16 30.49
CA ALA A 41 -17.74 -31.05 30.31
C ALA A 41 -18.20 -31.42 28.87
N LEU A 42 -17.24 -31.51 27.94
CA LEU A 42 -17.51 -31.77 26.52
C LEU A 42 -17.15 -33.23 26.15
N THR A 43 -17.87 -33.75 25.17
CA THR A 43 -17.50 -35.03 24.54
C THR A 43 -16.19 -34.88 23.71
N PRO A 44 -15.49 -35.97 23.37
CA PRO A 44 -14.32 -35.91 22.49
C PRO A 44 -14.61 -35.22 21.16
N SER A 45 -15.76 -35.49 20.55
CA SER A 45 -16.19 -34.82 19.30
C SER A 45 -16.40 -33.32 19.46
N GLN A 46 -17.04 -32.90 20.57
CA GLN A 46 -17.23 -31.46 20.86
C GLN A 46 -15.90 -30.76 21.13
N ASN A 47 -14.96 -31.42 21.80
CA ASN A 47 -13.57 -30.90 21.96
C ASN A 47 -12.88 -30.74 20.61
N ALA A 48 -12.97 -31.74 19.72
CA ALA A 48 -12.42 -31.62 18.36
C ALA A 48 -13.05 -30.44 17.60
N GLN A 49 -14.38 -30.29 17.64
CA GLN A 49 -15.06 -29.13 17.03
C GLN A 49 -14.59 -27.78 17.60
N LYS A 50 -14.36 -27.69 18.92
CA LYS A 50 -13.83 -26.50 19.57
C LYS A 50 -12.45 -26.12 19.03
N TYR A 51 -11.57 -27.11 18.77
CA TYR A 51 -10.28 -26.93 18.14
C TYR A 51 -10.40 -26.45 16.70
N PHE A 52 -11.30 -27.03 15.88
CA PHE A 52 -11.55 -26.58 14.51
C PHE A 52 -12.15 -25.18 14.45
N GLN A 53 -13.09 -24.84 15.31
CA GLN A 53 -13.66 -23.50 15.40
C GLN A 53 -12.57 -22.47 15.74
N ARG A 54 -11.68 -22.80 16.68
CA ARG A 54 -10.55 -21.92 17.03
C ARG A 54 -9.58 -21.76 15.87
N TYR A 55 -9.24 -22.83 15.17
CA TYR A 55 -8.44 -22.79 13.97
C TYR A 55 -9.05 -21.89 12.90
N GLN A 56 -10.32 -22.07 12.60
CA GLN A 56 -11.02 -21.28 11.58
C GLN A 56 -11.06 -19.78 11.96
N LYS A 57 -11.35 -19.48 13.23
CA LYS A 57 -11.33 -18.10 13.74
C LYS A 57 -9.95 -17.45 13.55
N LEU A 58 -8.88 -18.15 13.93
CA LEU A 58 -7.51 -17.64 13.80
C LEU A 58 -7.10 -17.50 12.34
N ARG A 59 -7.44 -18.47 11.49
CA ARG A 59 -7.17 -18.40 10.04
C ARG A 59 -7.84 -17.17 9.39
N ASN A 60 -9.08 -16.90 9.76
CA ASN A 60 -9.80 -15.71 9.26
C ASN A 60 -9.20 -14.41 9.82
N ALA A 61 -8.79 -14.40 11.10
CA ALA A 61 -8.12 -13.25 11.72
C ALA A 61 -6.78 -12.93 11.02
N VAL A 62 -5.97 -13.94 10.68
CA VAL A 62 -4.71 -13.75 9.93
C VAL A 62 -4.98 -13.08 8.58
N LYS A 63 -6.00 -13.54 7.83
CA LYS A 63 -6.35 -12.93 6.55
C LYS A 63 -6.74 -11.46 6.71
N LEU A 64 -7.57 -11.15 7.71
CA LEU A 64 -8.00 -9.78 8.00
C LEU A 64 -6.82 -8.88 8.34
N VAL A 65 -5.92 -9.36 9.23
CA VAL A 65 -4.72 -8.60 9.63
C VAL A 65 -3.81 -8.33 8.44
N HIS A 66 -3.61 -9.31 7.54
CA HIS A 66 -2.82 -9.06 6.31
C HIS A 66 -3.45 -7.98 5.42
N THR A 67 -4.76 -7.97 5.29
CA THR A 67 -5.47 -6.91 4.54
C THR A 67 -5.28 -5.55 5.21
N GLN A 68 -5.47 -5.46 6.52
CA GLN A 68 -5.27 -4.22 7.28
C GLN A 68 -3.83 -3.69 7.19
N ILE A 69 -2.82 -4.59 7.25
CA ILE A 69 -1.42 -4.20 7.08
C ILE A 69 -1.17 -3.59 5.70
N ARG A 70 -1.74 -4.21 4.65
CA ARG A 70 -1.59 -3.68 3.29
C ARG A 70 -2.23 -2.29 3.17
N GLU A 71 -3.49 -2.15 3.60
CA GLU A 71 -4.23 -0.89 3.55
C GLU A 71 -3.51 0.21 4.34
N SER A 72 -2.99 -0.12 5.53
CA SER A 72 -2.22 0.85 6.33
C SER A 72 -0.91 1.26 5.66
N LYS A 73 -0.23 0.36 4.94
CA LYS A 73 0.97 0.71 4.17
C LYS A 73 0.63 1.66 3.01
N GLU A 74 -0.41 1.33 2.24
CA GLU A 74 -0.88 2.19 1.15
C GLU A 74 -1.26 3.60 1.66
N GLU A 75 -1.90 3.68 2.84
CA GLU A 75 -2.24 4.95 3.48
C GLU A 75 -1.00 5.74 3.94
N ILE A 76 0.01 5.05 4.50
CA ILE A 76 1.29 5.67 4.88
C ILE A 76 1.98 6.24 3.65
N ASP A 77 2.11 5.44 2.58
CA ASP A 77 2.75 5.87 1.33
C ASP A 77 2.04 7.12 0.73
N TYR A 78 0.71 7.14 0.79
CA TYR A 78 -0.08 8.30 0.37
C TYR A 78 0.21 9.54 1.23
N LEU A 79 0.17 9.42 2.55
CA LEU A 79 0.41 10.55 3.45
C LEU A 79 1.86 11.07 3.37
N GLU A 80 2.83 10.18 3.19
CA GLU A 80 4.22 10.55 2.93
C GLU A 80 4.35 11.33 1.61
N SER A 81 3.65 10.91 0.55
CA SER A 81 3.64 11.66 -0.71
C SER A 81 3.07 13.07 -0.55
N VAL A 82 2.01 13.21 0.25
CA VAL A 82 1.43 14.53 0.56
C VAL A 82 2.40 15.39 1.38
N GLN A 83 3.12 14.79 2.33
CA GLN A 83 4.15 15.49 3.11
C GLN A 83 5.25 16.04 2.21
N ASP A 84 5.80 15.21 1.31
CA ASP A 84 6.85 15.62 0.36
C ASP A 84 6.36 16.75 -0.57
N GLN A 85 5.11 16.65 -1.03
CA GLN A 85 4.47 17.69 -1.83
C GLN A 85 4.33 19.02 -1.07
N LEU A 86 3.96 18.96 0.21
CA LEU A 86 3.84 20.16 1.06
C LEU A 86 5.19 20.84 1.29
N GLU A 87 6.28 20.09 1.40
CA GLU A 87 7.63 20.64 1.54
C GLU A 87 8.13 21.36 0.30
N LEU A 88 7.63 20.98 -0.88
CA LEU A 88 7.99 21.58 -2.18
C LEU A 88 6.94 22.58 -2.69
N ALA A 89 5.81 22.71 -2.00
CA ALA A 89 4.66 23.49 -2.46
C ALA A 89 4.89 25.00 -2.36
N ASP A 90 4.55 25.70 -3.43
CA ASP A 90 4.31 27.13 -3.37
C ASP A 90 2.97 27.44 -2.68
N PRO A 91 2.79 28.64 -2.11
CA PRO A 91 1.51 29.05 -1.51
C PRO A 91 0.29 28.88 -2.45
N THR A 92 0.51 28.94 -3.77
CA THR A 92 -0.54 28.74 -4.80
C THR A 92 -0.95 27.27 -4.96
N ASP A 93 -0.17 26.32 -4.49
CA ASP A 93 -0.42 24.87 -4.57
C ASP A 93 -1.25 24.37 -3.37
N LEU A 94 -1.12 25.02 -2.21
CA LEU A 94 -1.78 24.63 -0.96
C LEU A 94 -3.32 24.44 -1.06
N PRO A 95 -4.06 25.28 -1.80
CA PRO A 95 -5.51 25.08 -1.95
C PRO A 95 -5.87 23.75 -2.64
N THR A 96 -5.04 23.30 -3.59
CA THR A 96 -5.26 22.04 -4.32
C THR A 96 -4.94 20.83 -3.45
N ILE A 97 -3.85 20.87 -2.69
CA ILE A 97 -3.50 19.82 -1.72
C ILE A 97 -4.58 19.72 -0.63
N ARG A 98 -5.08 20.88 -0.16
CA ARG A 98 -6.18 20.91 0.82
C ARG A 98 -7.47 20.32 0.26
N GLU A 99 -7.80 20.59 -1.00
CA GLU A 99 -8.97 20.03 -1.68
C GLU A 99 -8.85 18.50 -1.75
N GLU A 100 -7.69 17.98 -2.15
CA GLU A 100 -7.37 16.55 -2.18
C GLU A 100 -7.56 15.89 -0.81
N LEU A 101 -6.93 16.44 0.25
CA LEU A 101 -7.06 15.92 1.61
C LEU A 101 -8.50 15.99 2.15
N THR A 102 -9.29 16.94 1.67
CA THR A 102 -10.72 17.06 2.02
C THR A 102 -11.54 15.99 1.29
N GLU A 103 -11.28 15.73 0.03
CA GLU A 103 -11.93 14.68 -0.76
C GLU A 103 -11.60 13.28 -0.24
N GLN A 104 -10.37 13.07 0.21
CA GLN A 104 -9.92 11.82 0.85
C GLN A 104 -10.40 11.66 2.31
N GLY A 105 -11.06 12.68 2.88
CA GLY A 105 -11.65 12.63 4.22
C GLY A 105 -10.71 12.97 5.38
N TYR A 106 -9.46 13.34 5.13
CA TYR A 106 -8.51 13.77 6.17
C TYR A 106 -8.82 15.14 6.74
N LEU A 107 -9.43 16.02 5.95
CA LEU A 107 -9.85 17.36 6.39
C LEU A 107 -11.36 17.52 6.31
N LYS A 108 -11.91 18.22 7.29
CA LYS A 108 -13.35 18.58 7.28
C LYS A 108 -13.65 19.58 6.18
N VAL A 109 -14.77 19.37 5.48
CA VAL A 109 -15.30 20.34 4.52
C VAL A 109 -15.58 21.66 5.24
N GLN A 110 -14.86 22.71 4.92
CA GLN A 110 -15.19 24.04 5.41
C GLN A 110 -16.45 24.56 4.70
N LYS A 111 -17.44 25.07 5.47
CA LYS A 111 -18.60 25.77 4.92
C LYS A 111 -18.12 26.85 3.97
N ARG A 112 -18.56 26.78 2.72
CA ARG A 112 -18.16 27.67 1.62
C ARG A 112 -18.29 29.14 2.02
N GLN A 113 -17.20 29.79 2.37
CA GLN A 113 -17.10 31.24 2.12
C GLN A 113 -16.98 31.40 0.61
N LYS A 114 -17.66 32.46 0.05
CA LYS A 114 -17.59 32.75 -1.40
C LYS A 114 -16.12 32.81 -1.84
N LYS A 115 -15.62 31.71 -2.42
CA LYS A 115 -14.24 31.64 -2.91
C LYS A 115 -14.10 32.64 -4.07
N LYS A 116 -13.22 33.64 -3.94
CA LYS A 116 -12.64 34.30 -5.11
C LYS A 116 -12.08 33.19 -6.00
N LYS A 117 -12.31 33.25 -7.32
CA LYS A 117 -11.74 32.29 -8.30
C LYS A 117 -10.22 32.33 -8.15
N GLN A 118 -9.65 31.43 -7.37
CA GLN A 118 -8.20 31.24 -7.32
C GLN A 118 -7.78 30.53 -8.62
N LYS A 119 -6.66 30.97 -9.20
CA LYS A 119 -6.05 30.26 -10.32
C LYS A 119 -5.72 28.84 -9.84
N LYS A 120 -6.22 27.82 -10.55
CA LYS A 120 -5.87 26.43 -10.23
C LYS A 120 -4.36 26.24 -10.43
N SER A 121 -3.70 25.62 -9.46
CA SER A 121 -2.32 25.19 -9.59
C SER A 121 -2.14 24.36 -10.88
N GLN A 122 -1.05 24.62 -11.58
CA GLN A 122 -0.69 23.92 -12.80
C GLN A 122 0.58 23.11 -12.56
N PRO A 123 0.79 21.99 -13.27
CA PRO A 123 2.04 21.27 -13.25
C PRO A 123 3.21 22.20 -13.54
N ALA A 124 4.35 21.91 -12.93
CA ALA A 124 5.58 22.62 -13.24
C ALA A 124 6.03 22.27 -14.67
N ARG A 125 6.57 23.27 -15.38
CA ARG A 125 7.07 23.10 -16.75
C ARG A 125 8.57 23.36 -16.74
N PHE A 126 9.30 22.44 -17.32
CA PHE A 126 10.74 22.53 -17.54
C PHE A 126 11.01 22.31 -19.02
N THR A 127 12.16 22.73 -19.46
CA THR A 127 12.65 22.50 -20.82
C THR A 127 14.01 21.86 -20.72
N SER A 128 14.19 20.72 -21.37
CA SER A 128 15.49 20.04 -21.40
C SER A 128 16.52 20.81 -22.21
N SER A 129 17.79 20.40 -22.11
CA SER A 129 18.89 21.04 -22.85
C SER A 129 18.69 21.00 -24.36
N ASP A 130 17.96 20.03 -24.88
CA ASP A 130 17.59 19.90 -26.30
C ASP A 130 16.21 20.50 -26.64
N GLN A 131 15.67 21.37 -25.80
CA GLN A 131 14.42 22.11 -25.98
C GLN A 131 13.13 21.24 -25.93
N THR A 132 13.19 20.04 -25.35
CA THR A 132 12.02 19.21 -25.13
C THR A 132 11.25 19.63 -23.88
N GLU A 133 9.93 19.75 -23.95
CA GLU A 133 9.08 20.11 -22.81
C GLU A 133 8.95 18.93 -21.83
N LEU A 134 9.18 19.24 -20.55
CA LEU A 134 9.03 18.33 -19.41
C LEU A 134 7.94 18.87 -18.47
N LEU A 135 6.99 18.02 -18.11
CA LEU A 135 5.90 18.37 -17.18
C LEU A 135 6.05 17.59 -15.88
N VAL A 136 6.00 18.28 -14.75
CA VAL A 136 6.14 17.68 -13.41
C VAL A 136 4.88 17.97 -12.58
N GLY A 137 4.26 16.92 -12.05
CA GLY A 137 3.11 17.06 -11.16
C GLY A 137 3.54 17.52 -9.78
N LYS A 138 2.80 18.46 -9.20
CA LYS A 138 3.07 19.07 -7.89
C LYS A 138 2.23 18.47 -6.75
N ASN A 139 1.28 17.61 -7.07
CA ASN A 139 0.42 16.88 -6.15
C ASN A 139 -0.20 15.67 -6.84
N ASN A 140 -0.83 14.77 -6.07
CA ASN A 140 -1.35 13.51 -6.62
C ASN A 140 -2.44 13.73 -7.68
N LEU A 141 -3.31 14.72 -7.51
CA LEU A 141 -4.33 15.08 -8.53
C LEU A 141 -3.69 15.53 -9.85
N GLN A 142 -2.57 16.25 -9.78
CA GLN A 142 -1.82 16.62 -10.99
C GLN A 142 -1.06 15.45 -11.59
N ASN A 143 -0.47 14.58 -10.76
CA ASN A 143 0.17 13.34 -11.20
C ASN A 143 -0.82 12.49 -12.01
N ASP A 144 -2.01 12.23 -11.47
CA ASP A 144 -3.07 11.49 -12.15
C ASP A 144 -3.51 12.17 -13.45
N ARG A 145 -3.71 13.49 -13.40
CA ARG A 145 -4.10 14.25 -14.59
C ARG A 145 -3.03 14.21 -15.68
N LEU A 146 -1.75 14.36 -15.32
CA LEU A 146 -0.64 14.27 -16.25
C LEU A 146 -0.61 12.90 -16.92
N THR A 147 -0.66 11.83 -16.15
CA THR A 147 -0.55 10.46 -16.65
C THR A 147 -1.79 10.05 -17.45
N LEU A 148 -3.00 10.30 -16.91
CA LEU A 148 -4.23 9.74 -17.48
C LEU A 148 -4.91 10.63 -18.52
N LYS A 149 -4.62 11.96 -18.56
CA LYS A 149 -5.35 12.91 -19.40
C LYS A 149 -4.46 13.81 -20.24
N THR A 150 -3.22 14.08 -19.85
CA THR A 150 -2.34 15.04 -20.52
C THR A 150 -1.27 14.36 -21.37
N ALA A 151 -0.71 13.28 -20.86
CA ALA A 151 0.25 12.46 -21.62
C ALA A 151 -0.44 11.82 -22.82
N ARG A 152 0.27 11.80 -23.96
CA ARG A 152 -0.09 11.04 -25.15
C ARG A 152 0.50 9.65 -25.04
N LYS A 153 -0.02 8.69 -25.77
CA LYS A 153 0.53 7.32 -25.82
C LYS A 153 1.99 7.24 -26.29
N THR A 154 2.48 8.28 -26.90
CA THR A 154 3.85 8.40 -27.44
C THR A 154 4.76 9.19 -26.52
N ASP A 155 4.24 9.80 -25.44
CA ASP A 155 5.05 10.52 -24.46
C ASP A 155 5.67 9.52 -23.47
N TYR A 156 6.75 9.90 -22.81
CA TYR A 156 7.41 9.09 -21.80
C TYR A 156 7.01 9.56 -20.40
N TRP A 157 6.78 8.61 -19.53
CA TRP A 157 6.49 8.81 -18.12
C TRP A 157 7.64 8.33 -17.25
N LEU A 158 8.03 9.13 -16.26
CA LEU A 158 9.04 8.79 -15.27
C LEU A 158 8.53 9.00 -13.85
N HIS A 159 9.00 8.15 -12.94
CA HIS A 159 8.73 8.25 -11.52
C HIS A 159 9.83 7.56 -10.71
N ALA A 160 10.13 8.07 -9.51
CA ALA A 160 11.05 7.43 -8.58
C ALA A 160 10.51 6.05 -8.16
N LYS A 161 11.29 4.99 -8.39
CA LYS A 161 10.83 3.61 -8.24
C LYS A 161 10.54 3.26 -6.78
N ASN A 162 9.29 2.85 -6.49
CA ASN A 162 8.84 2.48 -5.15
C ASN A 162 9.07 3.57 -4.09
N ILE A 163 9.09 4.83 -4.49
CA ILE A 163 9.36 5.99 -3.65
C ILE A 163 8.27 7.03 -3.93
N PRO A 164 7.60 7.61 -2.90
CA PRO A 164 6.70 8.73 -3.09
C PRO A 164 7.37 9.87 -3.85
N GLY A 165 6.68 10.44 -4.85
CA GLY A 165 7.25 11.49 -5.68
C GLY A 165 6.33 11.98 -6.79
N SER A 166 6.85 12.86 -7.61
CA SER A 166 6.14 13.44 -8.75
C SER A 166 6.22 12.58 -10.00
N HIS A 167 5.14 12.57 -10.77
CA HIS A 167 5.17 12.07 -12.14
C HIS A 167 5.81 13.11 -13.06
N VAL A 168 6.74 12.66 -13.89
CA VAL A 168 7.38 13.49 -14.91
C VAL A 168 6.98 12.97 -16.28
N ILE A 169 6.54 13.87 -17.15
CA ILE A 169 6.17 13.54 -18.54
C ILE A 169 7.10 14.24 -19.50
N ILE A 170 7.75 13.46 -20.36
CA ILE A 170 8.51 13.99 -21.50
C ILE A 170 7.56 14.09 -22.71
N LYS A 171 7.39 15.31 -23.23
CA LYS A 171 6.51 15.59 -24.37
C LYS A 171 7.19 15.32 -25.70
N SER A 172 7.66 14.09 -25.88
CA SER A 172 8.35 13.63 -27.10
C SER A 172 8.10 12.14 -27.33
N ASN A 173 8.04 11.73 -28.57
CA ASN A 173 7.97 10.32 -29.00
C ASN A 173 9.36 9.68 -29.15
N GLU A 174 10.39 10.49 -29.28
CA GLU A 174 11.80 10.07 -29.43
C GLU A 174 12.68 11.03 -28.63
N PRO A 175 12.65 11.00 -27.29
CA PRO A 175 13.50 11.85 -26.46
C PRO A 175 14.97 11.42 -26.60
N SER A 176 15.89 12.38 -26.59
CA SER A 176 17.31 12.09 -26.51
C SER A 176 17.67 11.48 -25.16
N GLU A 177 18.81 10.81 -25.09
CA GLU A 177 19.35 10.26 -23.84
C GLU A 177 19.54 11.37 -22.78
N THR A 178 20.00 12.55 -23.22
CA THR A 178 20.14 13.74 -22.37
C THR A 178 18.79 14.14 -21.75
N THR A 179 17.73 14.24 -22.56
CA THR A 179 16.38 14.57 -22.06
C THR A 179 15.88 13.52 -21.08
N ILE A 180 16.11 12.23 -21.33
CA ILE A 180 15.73 11.16 -20.40
C ILE A 180 16.46 11.31 -19.06
N LEU A 181 17.77 11.58 -19.07
CA LEU A 181 18.55 11.79 -17.85
C LEU A 181 18.08 13.02 -17.07
N GLU A 182 17.86 14.15 -17.73
CA GLU A 182 17.34 15.36 -17.08
C GLU A 182 15.93 15.15 -16.50
N ALA A 183 15.07 14.40 -17.19
CA ALA A 183 13.75 14.04 -16.67
C ALA A 183 13.84 13.08 -15.46
N ALA A 184 14.81 12.16 -15.47
CA ALA A 184 15.06 11.27 -14.34
C ALA A 184 15.61 12.04 -13.12
N GLU A 185 16.47 13.03 -13.33
CA GLU A 185 16.93 13.94 -12.27
C GLU A 185 15.76 14.72 -11.67
N LEU A 186 14.81 15.20 -12.49
CA LEU A 186 13.60 15.85 -11.99
C LEU A 186 12.73 14.88 -11.18
N ALA A 187 12.54 13.65 -11.65
CA ALA A 187 11.79 12.63 -10.90
C ALA A 187 12.46 12.31 -9.55
N ALA A 188 13.79 12.24 -9.51
CA ALA A 188 14.55 12.04 -8.29
C ALA A 188 14.44 13.25 -7.34
N TYR A 189 14.58 14.47 -7.87
CA TYR A 189 14.48 15.72 -7.09
C TYR A 189 13.10 15.93 -6.49
N PHE A 190 12.04 15.65 -7.22
CA PHE A 190 10.66 15.74 -6.76
C PHE A 190 10.18 14.45 -6.09
N SER A 191 11.07 13.73 -5.40
CA SER A 191 10.77 12.53 -4.62
C SER A 191 11.23 12.66 -3.17
N LYS A 192 10.73 11.76 -2.31
CA LYS A 192 11.14 11.65 -0.90
C LYS A 192 12.66 11.53 -0.73
N TYR A 193 13.37 10.95 -1.69
CA TYR A 193 14.81 10.72 -1.61
C TYR A 193 15.66 11.73 -2.40
N ARG A 194 15.17 12.97 -2.57
CA ARG A 194 15.84 14.04 -3.31
C ARG A 194 17.27 14.36 -2.85
N PHE A 195 17.63 14.00 -1.60
CA PHE A 195 18.98 14.20 -1.05
C PHE A 195 19.84 12.93 -1.08
N SER A 196 19.34 11.82 -1.64
CA SER A 196 20.10 10.59 -1.82
C SER A 196 21.08 10.72 -2.98
N ALA A 197 22.22 10.08 -2.85
CA ALA A 197 23.21 10.02 -3.93
C ALA A 197 22.74 9.22 -5.16
N GLN A 198 21.81 8.29 -4.96
CA GLN A 198 21.22 7.46 -6.03
C GLN A 198 19.74 7.25 -5.76
N VAL A 199 18.91 7.56 -6.76
CA VAL A 199 17.46 7.32 -6.76
C VAL A 199 17.12 6.52 -8.01
N PRO A 200 16.63 5.28 -7.89
CA PRO A 200 16.16 4.53 -9.04
C PRO A 200 14.91 5.17 -9.61
N VAL A 201 14.83 5.30 -10.94
CA VAL A 201 13.70 5.90 -11.65
C VAL A 201 13.18 4.92 -12.68
N ASP A 202 11.87 4.68 -12.68
CA ASP A 202 11.19 3.93 -13.72
C ASP A 202 10.91 4.85 -14.93
N LEU A 203 11.12 4.33 -16.14
CA LEU A 203 10.84 4.97 -17.41
C LEU A 203 9.89 4.07 -18.20
N VAL A 204 8.76 4.62 -18.64
CA VAL A 204 7.72 3.90 -19.42
C VAL A 204 7.24 4.81 -20.56
N GLN A 205 6.97 4.21 -21.73
CA GLN A 205 6.29 4.87 -22.86
C GLN A 205 4.82 4.51 -22.89
#